data_e9567a44b35d80d7b99a4a1b26c517f3
#
_entry.id   e9567a44b35d80d7b99a4a1b26c517f3
#
_cell.length_a   1.000
_cell.length_b   1.000
_cell.length_c   1.000
_cell.angle_alpha   90.00
_cell.angle_beta   90.00
_cell.angle_gamma   90.00
#
_symmetry.space_group_name_H-M   'P 1'
#
loop_
_entity.id
_entity.type
_entity.pdbx_description
1 polymer ?
#
loop_
_entity_poly.entity_id
_entity_poly.type
_entity_poly.pdbx_seq_one_letter_code
_entity_poly.pdbx_strand_id
1 'polypeptide(L)'
;MKILLLTLVALLLIGSPALSQELKRISLDDASGLGLQIQSDSTVKTEGKASIKITTKWPTTVCLAEVPGPDIENAMLVYKAKVKSDFQGQGTAFLEMWAHVGGGQYFSRGMNDVVQAKSDWKTIQTPFMFQKGQKPTKVTLNIVINGPGTVWVDDIVLSKEPLK
;
A
#
# COMPACT_ATOMS: atom_id res chain seq x y z
N MET A 1 56.44 23.25 -34.01
CA MET A 1 55.35 23.84 -33.31
C MET A 1 54.27 22.74 -33.21
N LYS A 2 54.20 22.00 -32.06
CA LYS A 2 53.25 20.88 -31.85
C LYS A 2 52.06 21.41 -31.06
N ILE A 3 50.88 21.41 -31.66
CA ILE A 3 49.64 21.83 -31.07
C ILE A 3 49.09 20.60 -30.31
N LEU A 4 49.02 20.70 -28.97
CA LEU A 4 48.45 19.68 -28.11
C LEU A 4 46.94 19.93 -28.00
N LEU A 5 46.14 19.05 -28.62
CA LEU A 5 44.67 19.12 -28.54
C LEU A 5 44.21 18.46 -27.22
N LEU A 6 43.77 19.27 -26.27
CA LEU A 6 43.22 18.81 -25.02
C LEU A 6 41.72 18.51 -25.22
N THR A 7 41.35 17.22 -25.33
CA THR A 7 39.94 16.79 -25.37
C THR A 7 39.39 16.78 -23.96
N LEU A 8 38.51 17.72 -23.66
CA LEU A 8 37.73 17.78 -22.43
C LEU A 8 36.59 16.76 -22.49
N VAL A 9 36.73 15.61 -21.81
CA VAL A 9 35.64 14.64 -21.67
C VAL A 9 34.72 15.14 -20.58
N ALA A 10 33.58 15.72 -20.97
CA ALA A 10 32.49 16.08 -20.04
C ALA A 10 31.78 14.80 -19.61
N LEU A 11 32.01 14.35 -18.39
CA LEU A 11 31.29 13.23 -17.75
C LEU A 11 29.87 13.70 -17.38
N LEU A 12 28.89 13.42 -18.25
CA LEU A 12 27.48 13.62 -17.97
C LEU A 12 27.06 12.64 -16.87
N LEU A 13 26.96 13.10 -15.63
CA LEU A 13 26.28 12.39 -14.55
C LEU A 13 24.77 12.36 -14.86
N ILE A 14 24.33 11.34 -15.60
CA ILE A 14 22.91 11.03 -15.77
C ILE A 14 22.43 10.51 -14.43
N GLY A 15 21.84 11.38 -13.61
CA GLY A 15 21.13 10.98 -12.41
C GLY A 15 20.00 10.05 -12.82
N SER A 16 20.14 8.75 -12.54
CA SER A 16 19.06 7.79 -12.75
C SER A 16 17.87 8.21 -11.90
N PRO A 17 16.64 8.29 -12.45
CA PRO A 17 15.46 8.50 -11.63
C PRO A 17 15.41 7.40 -10.58
N ALA A 18 15.32 7.76 -9.32
CA ALA A 18 15.18 6.78 -8.25
C ALA A 18 13.87 6.02 -8.47
N LEU A 19 13.98 4.76 -8.89
CA LEU A 19 12.85 3.90 -9.22
C LEU A 19 12.17 3.45 -7.92
N SER A 20 10.86 3.28 -7.98
CA SER A 20 10.09 2.59 -6.93
C SER A 20 10.62 1.17 -6.77
N GLN A 21 10.93 0.77 -5.53
CA GLN A 21 11.42 -0.57 -5.18
C GLN A 21 10.31 -1.31 -4.43
N GLU A 22 9.86 -2.43 -4.95
CA GLU A 22 8.96 -3.34 -4.21
C GLU A 22 9.72 -3.94 -3.02
N LEU A 23 9.19 -3.76 -1.79
CA LEU A 23 9.74 -4.31 -0.57
C LEU A 23 9.04 -5.61 -0.19
N LYS A 24 7.72 -5.69 -0.42
CA LYS A 24 6.92 -6.85 -0.05
C LYS A 24 5.64 -6.91 -0.87
N ARG A 25 5.23 -8.12 -1.25
CA ARG A 25 3.94 -8.44 -1.83
C ARG A 25 3.21 -9.47 -0.97
N ILE A 26 1.88 -9.33 -0.81
CA ILE A 26 1.03 -10.24 -0.04
C ILE A 26 -0.19 -10.55 -0.90
N SER A 27 -0.35 -11.81 -1.30
CA SER A 27 -1.37 -12.25 -2.25
C SER A 27 -2.81 -12.22 -1.71
N LEU A 28 -3.00 -12.31 -0.40
CA LEU A 28 -4.32 -12.41 0.24
C LEU A 28 -5.16 -13.63 -0.20
N ASP A 29 -4.52 -14.71 -0.62
CA ASP A 29 -5.19 -15.96 -1.03
C ASP A 29 -5.90 -16.68 0.12
N ASP A 30 -5.58 -16.36 1.36
CA ASP A 30 -6.10 -17.00 2.56
C ASP A 30 -6.60 -15.96 3.57
N ALA A 31 -7.88 -16.08 3.95
CA ALA A 31 -8.54 -15.25 4.95
C ALA A 31 -8.35 -15.75 6.38
N SER A 32 -7.63 -16.87 6.60
CA SER A 32 -7.47 -17.44 7.92
C SER A 32 -6.80 -16.44 8.88
N GLY A 33 -7.37 -16.29 10.06
CA GLY A 33 -6.85 -15.36 11.09
C GLY A 33 -7.32 -13.90 10.95
N LEU A 34 -8.04 -13.51 9.89
CA LEU A 34 -8.49 -12.12 9.71
C LEU A 34 -9.82 -11.78 10.39
N GLY A 35 -10.61 -12.79 10.81
CA GLY A 35 -11.87 -12.61 11.55
C GLY A 35 -13.08 -13.24 10.89
N LEU A 36 -14.19 -13.38 11.65
CA LEU A 36 -15.40 -14.13 11.25
C LEU A 36 -16.20 -13.51 10.09
N GLN A 37 -16.03 -12.20 9.82
CA GLN A 37 -16.74 -11.49 8.76
C GLN A 37 -15.94 -11.46 7.44
N ILE A 38 -14.80 -12.15 7.41
CA ILE A 38 -13.84 -12.13 6.34
C ILE A 38 -13.74 -13.53 5.75
N GLN A 39 -13.83 -13.63 4.43
CA GLN A 39 -13.84 -14.89 3.71
C GLN A 39 -12.89 -14.81 2.50
N SER A 40 -12.31 -15.93 2.11
CA SER A 40 -11.65 -16.05 0.82
C SER A 40 -12.70 -16.20 -0.29
N ASP A 41 -12.56 -15.42 -1.35
CA ASP A 41 -13.42 -15.51 -2.55
C ASP A 41 -12.57 -15.89 -3.78
N SER A 42 -12.71 -17.14 -4.21
CA SER A 42 -11.97 -17.67 -5.36
C SER A 42 -12.58 -17.26 -6.71
N THR A 43 -13.78 -16.68 -6.72
CA THR A 43 -14.50 -16.28 -7.94
C THR A 43 -14.27 -14.81 -8.29
N VAL A 44 -14.14 -13.93 -7.28
CA VAL A 44 -13.92 -12.49 -7.44
C VAL A 44 -12.50 -12.17 -6.99
N LYS A 45 -11.55 -12.19 -7.90
CA LYS A 45 -10.12 -11.95 -7.63
C LYS A 45 -9.43 -11.33 -8.82
N THR A 46 -8.22 -10.81 -8.62
CA THR A 46 -7.35 -10.28 -9.69
C THR A 46 -6.14 -11.17 -9.93
N GLU A 47 -5.61 -11.77 -8.88
CA GLU A 47 -4.40 -12.60 -8.93
C GLU A 47 -4.56 -13.84 -8.04
N GLY A 48 -3.60 -14.76 -8.07
CA GLY A 48 -3.52 -15.90 -7.19
C GLY A 48 -4.74 -16.82 -7.22
N LYS A 49 -5.11 -17.35 -6.04
CA LYS A 49 -6.18 -18.34 -5.86
C LYS A 49 -7.49 -17.71 -5.42
N ALA A 50 -7.45 -16.64 -4.64
CA ALA A 50 -8.61 -15.95 -4.06
C ALA A 50 -8.29 -14.50 -3.77
N SER A 51 -9.31 -13.71 -3.43
CA SER A 51 -9.20 -12.42 -2.76
C SER A 51 -9.83 -12.50 -1.37
N ILE A 52 -9.61 -11.48 -0.54
CA ILE A 52 -10.30 -11.31 0.73
C ILE A 52 -11.61 -10.57 0.49
N LYS A 53 -12.72 -11.20 0.88
CA LYS A 53 -14.07 -10.64 0.86
C LYS A 53 -14.49 -10.23 2.26
N ILE A 54 -14.86 -8.97 2.45
CA ILE A 54 -15.32 -8.39 3.70
C ILE A 54 -16.74 -7.88 3.51
N THR A 55 -17.70 -8.42 4.26
CA THR A 55 -19.09 -7.95 4.25
C THR A 55 -19.41 -7.29 5.58
N THR A 56 -19.86 -6.05 5.54
CA THR A 56 -20.16 -5.28 6.76
C THR A 56 -21.47 -4.53 6.67
N LYS A 57 -22.10 -4.30 7.84
CA LYS A 57 -23.28 -3.46 8.01
C LYS A 57 -22.95 -2.12 8.66
N TRP A 58 -21.77 -1.99 9.24
CA TRP A 58 -21.32 -0.84 10.03
C TRP A 58 -19.91 -0.43 9.63
N PRO A 59 -19.49 0.82 9.89
CA PRO A 59 -18.10 1.23 9.71
C PRO A 59 -17.16 0.26 10.42
N THR A 60 -16.16 -0.21 9.69
CA THR A 60 -15.25 -1.28 10.15
C THR A 60 -13.83 -0.99 9.64
N THR A 61 -12.84 -1.25 10.49
CA THR A 61 -11.45 -1.30 10.11
C THR A 61 -10.96 -2.74 10.24
N VAL A 62 -10.37 -3.26 9.18
CA VAL A 62 -9.81 -4.62 9.13
C VAL A 62 -8.30 -4.53 8.97
N CYS A 63 -7.56 -5.17 9.88
CA CYS A 63 -6.13 -5.40 9.72
C CYS A 63 -5.92 -6.54 8.71
N LEU A 64 -5.35 -6.24 7.57
CA LEU A 64 -5.08 -7.21 6.50
C LEU A 64 -3.71 -7.88 6.68
N ALA A 65 -2.73 -7.15 7.21
CA ALA A 65 -1.42 -7.69 7.48
C ALA A 65 -0.62 -6.83 8.47
N GLU A 66 0.33 -7.47 9.14
CA GLU A 66 1.41 -6.81 9.86
C GLU A 66 2.74 -7.16 9.19
N VAL A 67 3.58 -6.15 8.97
CA VAL A 67 4.91 -6.31 8.39
C VAL A 67 5.94 -5.87 9.43
N PRO A 68 6.73 -6.80 9.98
CA PRO A 68 7.78 -6.46 10.92
C PRO A 68 8.91 -5.74 10.19
N GLY A 69 9.41 -4.69 10.79
CA GLY A 69 10.62 -3.95 10.44
C GLY A 69 10.94 -3.79 8.95
N PRO A 70 10.06 -3.19 8.12
CA PRO A 70 10.44 -2.96 6.74
C PRO A 70 11.70 -2.09 6.68
N ASP A 71 12.65 -2.46 5.80
CA ASP A 71 13.91 -1.72 5.65
C ASP A 71 13.68 -0.43 4.87
N ILE A 72 13.21 0.57 5.61
CA ILE A 72 12.89 1.89 5.07
C ILE A 72 13.36 2.99 6.02
N GLU A 73 14.03 3.98 5.46
CA GLU A 73 14.49 5.19 6.09
C GLU A 73 14.70 6.25 5.01
N ASN A 74 14.48 7.52 5.33
CA ASN A 74 14.66 8.65 4.42
C ASN A 74 14.00 8.42 3.05
N ALA A 75 12.77 7.94 3.06
CA ALA A 75 12.00 7.55 1.88
C ALA A 75 10.50 7.51 2.18
N MET A 76 9.69 7.39 1.14
CA MET A 76 8.27 7.10 1.26
C MET A 76 8.04 5.59 1.21
N LEU A 77 7.29 5.07 2.21
CA LEU A 77 6.67 3.76 2.14
C LEU A 77 5.30 3.93 1.55
N VAL A 78 5.01 3.24 0.46
CA VAL A 78 3.70 3.29 -0.19
C VAL A 78 3.02 1.93 -0.04
N TYR A 79 1.88 1.92 0.62
CA TYR A 79 0.99 0.78 0.72
C TYR A 79 -0.05 0.88 -0.39
N LYS A 80 -0.07 -0.12 -1.28
CA LYS A 80 -1.01 -0.27 -2.39
C LYS A 80 -1.79 -1.57 -2.24
N ALA A 81 -3.06 -1.58 -2.67
CA ALA A 81 -3.84 -2.80 -2.82
C ALA A 81 -4.84 -2.64 -3.96
N LYS A 82 -5.24 -3.75 -4.58
CA LYS A 82 -6.39 -3.80 -5.48
C LYS A 82 -7.65 -3.93 -4.65
N VAL A 83 -8.60 -3.06 -4.86
CA VAL A 83 -9.85 -3.02 -4.10
C VAL A 83 -11.03 -2.89 -5.05
N LYS A 84 -12.10 -3.66 -4.78
CA LYS A 84 -13.40 -3.63 -5.45
C LYS A 84 -14.47 -3.46 -4.41
N SER A 85 -15.56 -2.75 -4.72
CA SER A 85 -16.66 -2.51 -3.78
C SER A 85 -18.03 -2.73 -4.40
N ASP A 86 -18.98 -3.14 -3.54
CA ASP A 86 -20.42 -3.20 -3.81
C ASP A 86 -21.16 -2.74 -2.55
N PHE A 87 -21.25 -1.41 -2.37
CA PHE A 87 -21.92 -0.79 -1.24
C PHE A 87 -23.43 -0.67 -1.48
N GLN A 88 -24.21 -0.80 -0.41
CA GLN A 88 -25.64 -0.52 -0.41
C GLN A 88 -25.88 0.98 -0.20
N GLY A 89 -25.76 1.77 -1.29
CA GLY A 89 -25.87 3.23 -1.26
C GLY A 89 -24.51 3.92 -1.21
N GLN A 90 -24.41 4.98 -0.40
CA GLN A 90 -23.17 5.75 -0.28
C GLN A 90 -22.23 5.13 0.75
N GLY A 91 -21.28 4.36 0.30
CA GLY A 91 -20.22 3.81 1.12
C GLY A 91 -18.85 4.08 0.50
N THR A 92 -17.81 4.06 1.30
CA THR A 92 -16.42 4.26 0.87
C THR A 92 -15.48 3.27 1.53
N ALA A 93 -14.41 2.89 0.84
CA ALA A 93 -13.30 2.18 1.47
C ALA A 93 -11.96 2.78 1.02
N PHE A 94 -11.01 2.83 1.94
CA PHE A 94 -9.66 3.34 1.71
C PHE A 94 -8.63 2.57 2.54
N LEU A 95 -7.37 2.67 2.16
CA LEU A 95 -6.26 2.06 2.89
C LEU A 95 -5.80 2.96 4.02
N GLU A 96 -5.44 2.34 5.14
CA GLU A 96 -4.80 2.98 6.29
C GLU A 96 -3.56 2.18 6.66
N MET A 97 -2.47 2.87 6.94
CA MET A 97 -1.22 2.27 7.41
C MET A 97 -0.82 2.89 8.74
N TRP A 98 -0.51 2.07 9.73
CA TRP A 98 0.10 2.48 10.98
C TRP A 98 1.57 2.12 11.00
N ALA A 99 2.42 3.07 11.34
CA ALA A 99 3.86 2.89 11.50
C ALA A 99 4.26 3.03 12.97
N HIS A 100 4.97 2.04 13.49
CA HIS A 100 5.53 2.03 14.84
C HIS A 100 7.00 2.48 14.76
N VAL A 101 7.31 3.69 15.27
CA VAL A 101 8.63 4.32 15.17
C VAL A 101 9.01 4.94 16.50
N GLY A 102 10.19 4.61 17.03
CA GLY A 102 10.73 5.26 18.23
C GLY A 102 9.83 5.16 19.47
N GLY A 103 9.04 4.09 19.60
CA GLY A 103 8.06 3.89 20.68
C GLY A 103 6.72 4.59 20.47
N GLY A 104 6.57 5.39 19.40
CA GLY A 104 5.31 6.03 19.01
C GLY A 104 4.58 5.27 17.89
N GLN A 105 3.33 5.65 17.67
CA GLN A 105 2.49 5.14 16.58
C GLN A 105 1.99 6.31 15.75
N TYR A 106 2.16 6.20 14.44
CA TYR A 106 1.77 7.22 13.47
C TYR A 106 0.98 6.56 12.35
N PHE A 107 0.07 7.29 11.72
CA PHE A 107 -0.75 6.73 10.66
C PHE A 107 -0.77 7.58 9.40
N SER A 108 -1.10 6.93 8.30
CA SER A 108 -1.45 7.54 7.02
C SER A 108 -2.76 6.95 6.53
N ARG A 109 -3.65 7.78 5.96
CA ARG A 109 -4.95 7.41 5.41
C ARG A 109 -5.09 7.86 3.98
N GLY A 110 -5.43 6.94 3.10
CA GLY A 110 -5.65 7.18 1.67
C GLY A 110 -7.02 7.80 1.36
N MET A 111 -7.45 8.83 2.11
CA MET A 111 -8.79 9.42 1.97
C MET A 111 -9.03 10.12 0.63
N ASN A 112 -7.97 10.45 -0.11
CA ASN A 112 -8.06 11.02 -1.45
C ASN A 112 -8.01 9.96 -2.56
N ASP A 113 -7.82 8.68 -2.20
CA ASP A 113 -7.74 7.56 -3.14
C ASP A 113 -8.60 6.41 -2.61
N VAL A 114 -9.91 6.52 -2.86
CA VAL A 114 -10.95 5.64 -2.31
C VAL A 114 -11.64 4.85 -3.41
N VAL A 115 -12.25 3.72 -3.06
CA VAL A 115 -13.36 3.12 -3.79
C VAL A 115 -14.67 3.53 -3.12
N GLN A 116 -15.73 3.73 -3.91
CA GLN A 116 -17.03 4.18 -3.40
C GLN A 116 -18.17 3.58 -4.20
N ALA A 117 -19.35 3.50 -3.58
CA ALA A 117 -20.55 2.92 -4.17
C ALA A 117 -20.25 1.51 -4.74
N LYS A 118 -20.63 1.25 -5.99
CA LYS A 118 -20.24 0.05 -6.72
C LYS A 118 -19.08 0.39 -7.64
N SER A 119 -17.93 -0.25 -7.46
CA SER A 119 -16.74 -0.06 -8.28
C SER A 119 -16.20 -1.39 -8.79
N ASP A 120 -15.57 -1.36 -9.93
CA ASP A 120 -14.65 -2.42 -10.35
C ASP A 120 -13.33 -2.34 -9.59
N TRP A 121 -12.44 -3.30 -9.86
CA TRP A 121 -11.11 -3.33 -9.29
C TRP A 121 -10.34 -2.04 -9.60
N LYS A 122 -9.88 -1.38 -8.54
CA LYS A 122 -9.04 -0.19 -8.58
C LYS A 122 -7.84 -0.41 -7.68
N THR A 123 -6.65 -0.07 -8.13
CA THR A 123 -5.49 0.05 -7.25
C THR A 123 -5.60 1.36 -6.49
N ILE A 124 -5.69 1.29 -5.17
CA ILE A 124 -5.67 2.45 -4.27
C ILE A 124 -4.44 2.41 -3.39
N GLN A 125 -4.04 3.56 -2.83
CA GLN A 125 -2.79 3.65 -2.08
C GLN A 125 -2.85 4.67 -0.93
N THR A 126 -1.91 4.51 0.00
CA THR A 126 -1.59 5.50 1.02
C THR A 126 -0.07 5.55 1.25
N PRO A 127 0.56 6.72 1.13
CA PRO A 127 1.99 6.89 1.40
C PRO A 127 2.24 7.27 2.86
N PHE A 128 3.39 6.87 3.41
CA PHE A 128 3.92 7.34 4.68
C PHE A 128 5.39 7.76 4.51
N MET A 129 5.72 8.97 4.92
CA MET A 129 7.08 9.52 4.82
C MET A 129 7.89 9.18 6.07
N PHE A 130 9.02 8.51 5.89
CA PHE A 130 10.03 8.30 6.93
C PHE A 130 11.21 9.25 6.71
N GLN A 131 11.57 10.00 7.74
CA GLN A 131 12.75 10.86 7.75
C GLN A 131 14.01 10.04 8.05
N LYS A 132 15.17 10.67 7.90
CA LYS A 132 16.45 10.09 8.32
C LYS A 132 16.42 9.76 9.82
N GLY A 133 16.84 8.54 10.18
CA GLY A 133 16.79 8.03 11.57
C GLY A 133 15.45 7.43 11.98
N GLN A 134 14.41 7.57 11.17
CA GLN A 134 13.11 6.97 11.43
C GLN A 134 13.00 5.60 10.76
N LYS A 135 13.26 4.54 11.54
CA LYS A 135 13.07 3.15 11.09
C LYS A 135 11.88 2.54 11.81
N PRO A 136 10.85 2.07 11.09
CA PRO A 136 9.72 1.42 11.74
C PRO A 136 10.12 0.04 12.28
N THR A 137 9.67 -0.28 13.48
CA THR A 137 9.77 -1.63 14.03
C THR A 137 8.70 -2.56 13.49
N LYS A 138 7.57 -1.97 13.07
CA LYS A 138 6.43 -2.66 12.46
C LYS A 138 5.58 -1.67 11.68
N VAL A 139 4.91 -2.14 10.63
CA VAL A 139 3.77 -1.45 10.00
C VAL A 139 2.55 -2.36 9.99
N THR A 140 1.37 -1.79 10.27
CA THR A 140 0.08 -2.46 10.21
C THR A 140 -0.68 -1.93 9.00
N LEU A 141 -1.17 -2.83 8.16
CA LEU A 141 -1.84 -2.53 6.90
C LEU A 141 -3.33 -2.81 7.06
N ASN A 142 -4.13 -1.76 7.05
CA ASN A 142 -5.56 -1.80 7.25
C ASN A 142 -6.32 -1.42 5.98
N ILE A 143 -7.57 -1.91 5.90
CA ILE A 143 -8.63 -1.30 5.09
C ILE A 143 -9.70 -0.74 6.02
N VAL A 144 -10.11 0.50 5.76
CA VAL A 144 -11.21 1.18 6.46
C VAL A 144 -12.41 1.19 5.53
N ILE A 145 -13.54 0.70 6.02
CA ILE A 145 -14.80 0.57 5.28
C ILE A 145 -15.87 1.39 6.00
N ASN A 146 -16.43 2.37 5.33
CA ASN A 146 -17.48 3.23 5.85
C ASN A 146 -18.78 3.00 5.08
N GLY A 147 -19.71 2.27 5.69
CA GLY A 147 -21.03 1.98 5.13
C GLY A 147 -21.28 0.49 4.93
N PRO A 148 -22.58 0.11 4.80
CA PRO A 148 -22.98 -1.28 4.58
C PRO A 148 -22.66 -1.73 3.15
N GLY A 149 -22.15 -2.95 3.01
CA GLY A 149 -21.84 -3.52 1.70
C GLY A 149 -20.76 -4.58 1.75
N THR A 150 -20.18 -4.86 0.59
CA THR A 150 -19.11 -5.83 0.42
C THR A 150 -17.91 -5.16 -0.24
N VAL A 151 -16.73 -5.44 0.28
CA VAL A 151 -15.45 -4.99 -0.27
C VAL A 151 -14.58 -6.22 -0.50
N TRP A 152 -13.93 -6.29 -1.65
CA TRP A 152 -12.90 -7.27 -1.94
C TRP A 152 -11.55 -6.58 -1.99
N VAL A 153 -10.55 -7.21 -1.39
CA VAL A 153 -9.16 -6.74 -1.39
C VAL A 153 -8.27 -7.84 -1.91
N ASP A 154 -7.33 -7.47 -2.75
CA ASP A 154 -6.38 -8.38 -3.37
C ASP A 154 -5.03 -7.68 -3.59
N ASP A 155 -3.95 -8.46 -3.73
CA ASP A 155 -2.62 -8.02 -4.18
C ASP A 155 -2.10 -6.78 -3.43
N ILE A 156 -1.77 -6.96 -2.15
CA ILE A 156 -1.09 -5.92 -1.37
C ILE A 156 0.37 -5.80 -1.82
N VAL A 157 0.79 -4.57 -2.07
CA VAL A 157 2.18 -4.23 -2.38
C VAL A 157 2.67 -3.13 -1.44
N LEU A 158 3.81 -3.36 -0.80
CA LEU A 158 4.60 -2.34 -0.15
C LEU A 158 5.78 -1.97 -1.03
N SER A 159 5.94 -0.70 -1.32
CA SER A 159 7.07 -0.18 -2.09
C SER A 159 7.77 0.98 -1.39
N LYS A 160 9.08 1.08 -1.62
CA LYS A 160 9.90 2.23 -1.25
C LYS A 160 10.00 3.16 -2.43
N GLU A 161 9.68 4.43 -2.21
CA GLU A 161 9.77 5.49 -3.20
C GLU A 161 10.66 6.63 -2.66
N PRO A 162 11.35 7.38 -3.52
CA PRO A 162 12.12 8.54 -3.09
C PRO A 162 11.20 9.60 -2.46
N LEU A 163 11.74 10.40 -1.54
CA LEU A 163 11.05 11.61 -1.07
C LEU A 163 10.91 12.58 -2.25
N LYS A 164 9.72 13.14 -2.39
CA LYS A 164 9.41 14.16 -3.40
C LYS A 164 9.64 15.55 -2.83
#